data_d692f6cf1a3dc260a31bf2aac6286a57
#
_entry.id   d692f6cf1a3dc260a31bf2aac6286a57
#
_cell.length_a   1.000
_cell.length_b   1.000
_cell.length_c   1.000
_cell.angle_alpha   90.00
_cell.angle_beta   90.00
_cell.angle_gamma   90.00
#
_symmetry.space_group_name_H-M   'P 1'
#
loop_
_entity.id
_entity.type
_entity.pdbx_description
1 polymer ?
#
loop_
_entity_poly.entity_id
_entity_poly.type
_entity_poly.pdbx_seq_one_letter_code
_entity_poly.pdbx_strand_id
1 'polypeptide(L)'
;MQATTFEAMRWMTLFVLVLVAGVVLAQDSTAYVQQEKPKPTIPLKDRIWFGGGIGLSFGTVTAVQLDPLAGYFLDHNRKLSVGLGPSYTYVRDNHFIPAYEQNTYGYRLFSRWRVIDQAFLHAEFLHMNLEPYYNYGPDHGRIWVPHLLLGAGLVQPIAGNTSFYLQVLFEVLQDPNSYYAGQGPIVSGGVGVGF
;
A
#
# COMPACT_ATOMS: atom_id res chain seq x y z
N MET A 1 -30.74 6.85 9.09
CA MET A 1 -29.31 6.98 8.85
C MET A 1 -28.74 5.80 8.04
N GLN A 2 -29.54 5.01 7.32
CA GLN A 2 -29.13 3.85 6.52
C GLN A 2 -29.10 4.09 5.00
N ALA A 3 -29.52 5.26 4.53
CA ALA A 3 -29.63 5.55 3.09
C ALA A 3 -28.28 5.93 2.42
N THR A 4 -27.34 6.45 3.17
CA THR A 4 -26.08 6.99 2.62
C THR A 4 -25.07 5.88 2.27
N THR A 5 -25.10 4.74 2.96
CA THR A 5 -24.21 3.60 2.68
C THR A 5 -24.59 2.84 1.42
N PHE A 6 -25.87 2.80 1.10
CA PHE A 6 -26.38 2.12 -0.11
C PHE A 6 -26.05 2.90 -1.38
N GLU A 7 -26.11 4.23 -1.33
CA GLU A 7 -25.73 5.10 -2.44
C GLU A 7 -24.22 5.02 -2.71
N ALA A 8 -23.38 5.04 -1.68
CA ALA A 8 -21.94 4.93 -1.84
C ALA A 8 -21.54 3.59 -2.47
N MET A 9 -22.20 2.49 -2.09
CA MET A 9 -21.97 1.18 -2.65
C MET A 9 -22.36 1.07 -4.13
N ARG A 10 -23.44 1.74 -4.55
CA ARG A 10 -23.86 1.83 -5.97
C ARG A 10 -22.84 2.58 -6.83
N TRP A 11 -22.28 3.67 -6.35
CA TRP A 11 -21.26 4.43 -7.07
C TRP A 11 -19.94 3.65 -7.18
N MET A 12 -19.58 2.89 -6.15
CA MET A 12 -18.38 2.06 -6.16
C MET A 12 -18.50 0.89 -7.14
N THR A 13 -19.68 0.24 -7.23
CA THR A 13 -19.92 -0.82 -8.22
C THR A 13 -19.95 -0.26 -9.66
N LEU A 14 -20.50 0.93 -9.87
CA LEU A 14 -20.45 1.61 -11.18
C LEU A 14 -19.01 1.95 -11.59
N PHE A 15 -18.18 2.41 -10.65
CA PHE A 15 -16.78 2.75 -10.93
C PHE A 15 -15.95 1.53 -11.30
N VAL A 16 -16.15 0.40 -10.62
CA VAL A 16 -15.51 -0.87 -10.95
C VAL A 16 -15.99 -1.40 -12.31
N LEU A 17 -17.27 -1.26 -12.62
CA LEU A 17 -17.85 -1.66 -13.92
C LEU A 17 -17.31 -0.82 -15.08
N VAL A 18 -17.11 0.48 -14.89
CA VAL A 18 -16.52 1.38 -15.90
C VAL A 18 -15.05 1.05 -16.12
N LEU A 19 -14.30 0.71 -15.07
CA LEU A 19 -12.90 0.27 -15.18
C LEU A 19 -12.78 -1.06 -15.95
N VAL A 20 -13.67 -2.02 -15.70
CA VAL A 20 -13.70 -3.31 -16.41
C VAL A 20 -14.14 -3.14 -17.86
N ALA A 21 -15.13 -2.28 -18.14
CA ALA A 21 -15.58 -1.99 -19.51
C ALA A 21 -14.51 -1.31 -20.36
N GLY A 22 -13.68 -0.45 -19.76
CA GLY A 22 -12.56 0.20 -20.45
C GLY A 22 -11.50 -0.77 -20.94
N VAL A 23 -11.33 -1.92 -20.29
CA VAL A 23 -10.38 -2.96 -20.69
C VAL A 23 -10.92 -3.82 -21.85
N VAL A 24 -12.24 -3.98 -21.96
CA VAL A 24 -12.87 -4.83 -22.99
C VAL A 24 -12.98 -4.11 -24.35
N LEU A 25 -13.09 -2.78 -24.36
CA LEU A 25 -13.24 -2.01 -25.62
C LEU A 25 -11.90 -1.75 -26.33
N ALA A 26 -10.76 -2.16 -25.76
CA ALA A 26 -9.44 -2.04 -26.39
C ALA A 26 -9.05 -3.22 -27.29
N GLN A 27 -9.94 -4.17 -27.54
CA GLN A 27 -9.60 -5.42 -28.24
C GLN A 27 -10.06 -5.53 -29.69
N ASP A 28 -10.60 -4.48 -30.31
CA ASP A 28 -11.04 -4.58 -31.70
C ASP A 28 -10.25 -3.64 -32.64
N SER A 29 -9.14 -4.15 -33.12
CA SER A 29 -8.58 -3.72 -34.41
C SER A 29 -7.87 -4.88 -35.09
N THR A 30 -8.60 -5.59 -35.91
CA THR A 30 -8.06 -6.43 -37.00
C THR A 30 -7.24 -5.56 -37.94
N ALA A 31 -5.93 -5.56 -37.80
CA ALA A 31 -5.05 -5.02 -38.82
C ALA A 31 -3.67 -5.66 -38.76
N TYR A 32 -3.36 -6.37 -39.82
CA TYR A 32 -2.03 -6.74 -40.31
C TYR A 32 -1.12 -7.48 -39.31
N VAL A 33 -0.97 -8.78 -39.55
CA VAL A 33 0.12 -9.59 -39.02
C VAL A 33 1.46 -9.02 -39.58
N GLN A 34 1.92 -7.93 -38.99
CA GLN A 34 3.34 -7.68 -38.90
C GLN A 34 3.87 -8.73 -37.94
N GLN A 35 4.74 -9.61 -38.40
CA GLN A 35 5.55 -10.45 -37.53
C GLN A 35 6.32 -9.51 -36.58
N GLU A 36 5.70 -9.17 -35.42
CA GLU A 36 6.43 -8.48 -34.38
C GLU A 36 7.61 -9.38 -34.00
N LYS A 37 8.81 -8.83 -34.20
CA LYS A 37 10.02 -9.45 -33.64
C LYS A 37 9.71 -9.77 -32.18
N PRO A 38 9.98 -11.00 -31.71
CA PRO A 38 9.68 -11.38 -30.34
C PRO A 38 10.31 -10.34 -29.40
N LYS A 39 9.47 -9.64 -28.63
CA LYS A 39 9.94 -8.68 -27.63
C LYS A 39 10.88 -9.43 -26.69
N PRO A 40 12.07 -8.93 -26.41
CA PRO A 40 13.03 -9.60 -25.56
C PRO A 40 12.34 -9.91 -24.23
N THR A 41 12.24 -11.20 -23.91
CA THR A 41 11.60 -11.66 -22.67
C THR A 41 12.50 -11.28 -21.51
N ILE A 42 12.08 -10.33 -20.69
CA ILE A 42 12.81 -9.98 -19.47
C ILE A 42 12.78 -11.20 -18.53
N PRO A 43 13.92 -11.70 -18.07
CA PRO A 43 13.99 -12.79 -17.13
C PRO A 43 13.15 -12.50 -15.87
N LEU A 44 12.50 -13.51 -15.30
CA LEU A 44 11.62 -13.36 -14.14
C LEU A 44 12.32 -12.66 -12.96
N LYS A 45 13.60 -12.95 -12.74
CA LYS A 45 14.43 -12.32 -11.70
C LYS A 45 14.55 -10.81 -11.84
N ASP A 46 14.48 -10.28 -13.07
CA ASP A 46 14.62 -8.85 -13.36
C ASP A 46 13.25 -8.12 -13.26
N ARG A 47 12.18 -8.86 -13.02
CA ARG A 47 10.84 -8.34 -12.77
C ARG A 47 10.48 -8.25 -11.30
N ILE A 48 11.27 -8.88 -10.43
CA ILE A 48 11.04 -8.88 -8.99
C ILE A 48 11.91 -7.80 -8.36
N TRP A 49 11.33 -7.05 -7.46
CA TRP A 49 12.05 -6.12 -6.62
C TRP A 49 11.67 -6.32 -5.15
N PHE A 50 12.57 -5.96 -4.26
CA PHE A 50 12.38 -6.03 -2.82
C PHE A 50 12.60 -4.66 -2.21
N GLY A 51 11.87 -4.36 -1.17
CA GLY A 51 12.01 -3.10 -0.48
C GLY A 51 11.29 -3.11 0.85
N GLY A 52 11.01 -1.93 1.34
CA GLY A 52 10.28 -1.76 2.58
C GLY A 52 10.80 -0.60 3.40
N GLY A 53 10.22 -0.46 4.58
CA GLY A 53 10.58 0.53 5.56
C GLY A 53 10.81 -0.08 6.93
N ILE A 54 11.65 0.59 7.70
CA ILE A 54 11.83 0.34 9.13
C ILE A 54 11.58 1.68 9.82
N GLY A 55 10.62 1.71 10.74
CA GLY A 55 10.34 2.85 11.60
C GLY A 55 10.86 2.57 13.01
N LEU A 56 11.61 3.49 13.58
CA LEU A 56 12.10 3.42 14.94
C LEU A 56 11.85 4.75 15.63
N SER A 57 11.24 4.70 16.80
CA SER A 57 11.05 5.84 17.70
C SER A 57 11.46 5.41 19.10
N PHE A 58 12.24 6.25 19.78
CA PHE A 58 12.70 5.99 21.14
C PHE A 58 12.43 7.21 22.01
N GLY A 59 12.10 6.96 23.26
CA GLY A 59 11.78 7.99 24.24
C GLY A 59 10.65 7.56 25.16
N THR A 60 9.79 8.47 25.53
CA THR A 60 8.61 8.18 26.33
C THR A 60 7.68 7.23 25.59
N VAL A 61 7.57 7.38 24.26
CA VAL A 61 6.93 6.42 23.38
C VAL A 61 8.02 5.72 22.56
N THR A 62 8.15 4.42 22.73
CA THR A 62 8.99 3.55 21.93
C THR A 62 8.14 2.87 20.89
N ALA A 63 8.51 3.01 19.61
CA ALA A 63 7.83 2.31 18.51
C ALA A 63 8.85 1.63 17.59
N VAL A 64 8.54 0.42 17.16
CA VAL A 64 9.27 -0.33 16.16
C VAL A 64 8.30 -0.78 15.09
N GLN A 65 8.56 -0.36 13.86
CA GLN A 65 7.76 -0.72 12.69
C GLN A 65 8.63 -1.45 11.67
N LEU A 66 8.13 -2.55 11.14
CA LEU A 66 8.80 -3.38 10.14
C LEU A 66 7.81 -3.68 9.01
N ASP A 67 8.13 -3.22 7.81
CA ASP A 67 7.29 -3.31 6.62
C ASP A 67 8.08 -3.82 5.41
N PRO A 68 8.54 -5.08 5.38
CA PRO A 68 9.19 -5.62 4.20
C PRO A 68 8.18 -5.78 3.05
N LEU A 69 8.64 -5.48 1.82
CA LEU A 69 7.82 -5.51 0.62
C LEU A 69 8.49 -6.36 -0.46
N ALA A 70 7.68 -7.10 -1.21
CA ALA A 70 8.08 -7.74 -2.44
C ALA A 70 7.14 -7.29 -3.57
N GLY A 71 7.71 -6.85 -4.68
CA GLY A 71 6.96 -6.38 -5.83
C GLY A 71 7.35 -7.07 -7.13
N TYR A 72 6.42 -7.06 -8.07
CA TYR A 72 6.57 -7.64 -9.40
C TYR A 72 6.16 -6.62 -10.46
N PHE A 73 7.03 -6.37 -11.45
CA PHE A 73 6.72 -5.51 -12.59
C PHE A 73 5.84 -6.26 -13.60
N LEU A 74 4.65 -5.71 -13.86
CA LEU A 74 3.70 -6.27 -14.81
C LEU A 74 4.09 -5.96 -16.26
N ASP A 75 4.69 -4.81 -16.48
CA ASP A 75 5.08 -4.33 -17.81
C ASP A 75 6.59 -4.45 -18.06
N HIS A 76 6.97 -4.44 -19.35
CA HIS A 76 8.35 -4.48 -19.81
C HIS A 76 9.13 -3.20 -19.49
N ASN A 77 8.44 -2.07 -19.37
CA ASN A 77 9.05 -0.77 -19.13
C ASN A 77 9.25 -0.49 -17.62
N ARG A 78 8.92 -1.47 -16.74
CA ARG A 78 9.01 -1.35 -15.29
C ARG A 78 8.23 -0.15 -14.72
N LYS A 79 7.12 0.21 -15.38
CA LYS A 79 6.28 1.34 -14.95
C LYS A 79 5.20 0.91 -13.97
N LEU A 80 4.61 -0.27 -14.18
CA LEU A 80 3.54 -0.79 -13.34
C LEU A 80 4.04 -1.98 -12.54
N SER A 81 3.97 -1.91 -11.23
CA SER A 81 4.26 -3.01 -10.34
C SER A 81 3.11 -3.26 -9.37
N VAL A 82 2.96 -4.51 -8.99
CA VAL A 82 2.10 -4.95 -7.90
C VAL A 82 2.95 -5.69 -6.89
N GLY A 83 2.51 -5.73 -5.66
CA GLY A 83 3.29 -6.42 -4.64
C GLY A 83 2.52 -6.61 -3.35
N LEU A 84 3.18 -7.26 -2.43
CA LEU A 84 2.67 -7.58 -1.12
C LEU A 84 3.77 -7.55 -0.07
N GLY A 85 3.38 -7.50 1.18
CA GLY A 85 4.29 -7.61 2.31
C GLY A 85 3.55 -7.74 3.63
N PRO A 86 4.17 -8.35 4.64
CA PRO A 86 3.69 -8.25 6.01
C PRO A 86 3.94 -6.86 6.57
N SER A 87 3.19 -6.51 7.58
CA SER A 87 3.38 -5.29 8.38
C SER A 87 3.33 -5.65 9.86
N TYR A 88 4.27 -5.13 10.62
CA TYR A 88 4.32 -5.31 12.05
C TYR A 88 4.71 -4.01 12.73
N THR A 89 3.96 -3.62 13.75
CA THR A 89 4.24 -2.45 14.56
C THR A 89 4.10 -2.79 16.03
N TYR A 90 5.14 -2.52 16.79
CA TYR A 90 5.14 -2.55 18.25
C TYR A 90 5.22 -1.13 18.78
N VAL A 91 4.34 -0.81 19.71
CA VAL A 91 4.34 0.49 20.41
C VAL A 91 4.31 0.26 21.91
N ARG A 92 5.17 0.96 22.64
CA ARG A 92 5.17 1.04 24.09
C ARG A 92 5.13 2.49 24.52
N ASP A 93 4.12 2.86 25.29
CA ASP A 93 3.95 4.18 25.84
C ASP A 93 4.14 4.15 27.36
N ASN A 94 5.20 4.81 27.84
CA ASN A 94 5.57 4.89 29.23
C ASN A 94 4.90 6.06 29.99
N HIS A 95 4.00 6.82 29.35
CA HIS A 95 3.17 7.80 30.06
C HIS A 95 2.15 7.13 31.00
N PHE A 96 1.81 5.88 30.75
CA PHE A 96 0.88 5.11 31.57
C PHE A 96 1.60 4.26 32.61
N ILE A 97 0.95 4.00 33.75
CA ILE A 97 1.44 3.10 34.81
C ILE A 97 0.34 2.06 35.10
N PRO A 98 0.53 0.78 34.74
CA PRO A 98 1.67 0.24 33.98
C PRO A 98 1.76 0.77 32.54
N ALA A 99 2.95 0.69 31.94
CA ALA A 99 3.16 1.13 30.57
C ALA A 99 2.18 0.43 29.60
N TYR A 100 1.61 1.20 28.71
CA TYR A 100 0.75 0.65 27.65
C TYR A 100 1.60 0.03 26.54
N GLU A 101 1.32 -1.22 26.21
CA GLU A 101 2.00 -1.93 25.13
C GLU A 101 0.97 -2.44 24.11
N GLN A 102 1.27 -2.23 22.84
CA GLN A 102 0.42 -2.67 21.74
C GLN A 102 1.25 -3.29 20.64
N ASN A 103 0.76 -4.43 20.14
CA ASN A 103 1.27 -5.09 18.96
C ASN A 103 0.20 -5.03 17.86
N THR A 104 0.59 -4.56 16.69
CA THR A 104 -0.26 -4.53 15.51
C THR A 104 0.44 -5.28 14.40
N TYR A 105 -0.26 -6.19 13.73
CA TYR A 105 0.29 -6.96 12.62
C TYR A 105 -0.76 -7.10 11.53
N GLY A 106 -0.29 -7.30 10.32
CA GLY A 106 -1.17 -7.43 9.17
C GLY A 106 -0.41 -7.72 7.89
N TYR A 107 -1.09 -7.49 6.80
CA TYR A 107 -0.51 -7.60 5.47
C TYR A 107 -0.97 -6.44 4.61
N ARG A 108 -0.17 -6.15 3.61
CA ARG A 108 -0.45 -5.12 2.61
C ARG A 108 -0.36 -5.69 1.21
N LEU A 109 -1.25 -5.22 0.36
CA LEU A 109 -1.23 -5.43 -1.07
C LEU A 109 -1.14 -4.06 -1.73
N PHE A 110 -0.26 -3.89 -2.69
CA PHE A 110 -0.11 -2.58 -3.30
C PHE A 110 0.04 -2.66 -4.83
N SER A 111 -0.29 -1.56 -5.45
CA SER A 111 0.02 -1.28 -6.85
C SER A 111 0.76 0.06 -6.92
N ARG A 112 1.78 0.12 -7.75
CA ARG A 112 2.60 1.30 -7.96
C ARG A 112 2.77 1.54 -9.45
N TRP A 113 2.41 2.74 -9.89
CA TRP A 113 2.56 3.15 -11.27
C TRP A 113 3.53 4.33 -11.38
N ARG A 114 4.68 4.09 -12.02
CA ARG A 114 5.69 5.10 -12.30
C ARG A 114 5.23 5.97 -13.48
N VAL A 115 4.81 7.19 -13.18
CA VAL A 115 4.33 8.16 -14.19
C VAL A 115 5.52 8.74 -14.95
N ILE A 116 6.55 9.12 -14.22
CA ILE A 116 7.87 9.54 -14.72
C ILE A 116 8.95 8.79 -13.94
N ASP A 117 10.20 8.88 -14.36
CA ASP A 117 11.29 8.10 -13.73
C ASP A 117 11.45 8.38 -12.23
N GLN A 118 11.15 9.60 -11.79
CA GLN A 118 11.30 10.02 -10.40
C GLN A 118 10.02 10.01 -9.59
N ALA A 119 8.83 9.83 -10.24
CA ALA A 119 7.56 9.93 -9.52
C ALA A 119 6.62 8.78 -9.84
N PHE A 120 5.89 8.34 -8.82
CA PHE A 120 4.92 7.25 -8.94
C PHE A 120 3.60 7.57 -8.22
N LEU A 121 2.52 7.00 -8.72
CA LEU A 121 1.27 6.86 -8.00
C LEU A 121 1.26 5.54 -7.24
N HIS A 122 0.63 5.53 -6.08
CA HIS A 122 0.58 4.39 -5.19
C HIS A 122 -0.84 4.17 -4.69
N ALA A 123 -1.27 2.92 -4.76
CA ALA A 123 -2.50 2.44 -4.15
C ALA A 123 -2.17 1.23 -3.29
N GLU A 124 -2.59 1.23 -2.04
CA GLU A 124 -2.27 0.19 -1.07
C GLU A 124 -3.50 -0.20 -0.27
N PHE A 125 -3.80 -1.49 -0.24
CA PHE A 125 -4.74 -2.08 0.69
C PHE A 125 -3.95 -2.69 1.85
N LEU A 126 -4.16 -2.17 3.04
CA LEU A 126 -3.52 -2.60 4.27
C LEU A 126 -4.59 -3.18 5.20
N HIS A 127 -4.44 -4.43 5.62
CA HIS A 127 -5.36 -5.10 6.54
C HIS A 127 -4.64 -5.45 7.81
N MET A 128 -4.98 -4.76 8.90
CA MET A 128 -4.28 -4.80 10.17
C MET A 128 -5.13 -5.43 11.26
N ASN A 129 -4.52 -6.30 12.03
CA ASN A 129 -5.08 -6.83 13.27
C ASN A 129 -4.58 -5.98 14.44
N LEU A 130 -5.49 -5.29 15.09
CA LEU A 130 -5.18 -4.35 16.15
C LEU A 130 -6.15 -4.48 17.34
N GLU A 131 -5.75 -3.95 18.47
CA GLU A 131 -6.61 -3.80 19.64
C GLU A 131 -7.25 -2.41 19.59
N PRO A 132 -8.60 -2.30 19.59
CA PRO A 132 -9.26 -1.00 19.55
C PRO A 132 -8.94 -0.20 20.81
N TYR A 133 -8.54 1.06 20.63
CA TYR A 133 -8.16 1.96 21.73
C TYR A 133 -9.29 2.21 22.74
N TYR A 134 -10.55 2.05 22.29
CA TYR A 134 -11.74 2.35 23.12
C TYR A 134 -12.36 1.14 23.81
N ASN A 135 -11.77 -0.03 23.71
CA ASN A 135 -12.31 -1.23 24.36
C ASN A 135 -11.73 -1.42 25.76
N TYR A 136 -12.21 -0.62 26.69
CA TYR A 136 -11.85 -0.73 28.13
C TYR A 136 -12.56 -1.89 28.85
N GLY A 137 -13.19 -2.84 28.13
CA GLY A 137 -13.85 -4.00 28.71
C GLY A 137 -12.88 -5.17 28.97
N PRO A 138 -13.27 -6.14 29.82
CA PRO A 138 -12.45 -7.32 30.13
C PRO A 138 -12.21 -8.25 28.91
N ASP A 139 -13.01 -8.11 27.87
CA ASP A 139 -12.86 -8.81 26.59
C ASP A 139 -12.20 -7.89 25.56
N HIS A 140 -10.88 -7.72 25.68
CA HIS A 140 -10.04 -7.00 24.72
C HIS A 140 -9.90 -7.82 23.44
N GLY A 141 -10.98 -7.94 22.66
CA GLY A 141 -10.97 -8.62 21.38
C GLY A 141 -10.17 -7.84 20.34
N ARG A 142 -9.19 -8.49 19.71
CA ARG A 142 -8.51 -7.95 18.55
C ARG A 142 -9.47 -7.94 17.36
N ILE A 143 -9.39 -6.90 16.56
CA ILE A 143 -10.20 -6.76 15.33
C ILE A 143 -9.30 -6.58 14.11
N TRP A 144 -9.82 -6.99 12.98
CA TRP A 144 -9.22 -6.72 11.69
C TRP A 144 -9.81 -5.45 11.09
N VAL A 145 -8.95 -4.48 10.79
CA VAL A 145 -9.34 -3.18 10.23
C VAL A 145 -8.73 -3.02 8.84
N PRO A 146 -9.56 -2.84 7.81
CA PRO A 146 -9.09 -2.57 6.46
C PRO A 146 -8.76 -1.08 6.29
N HIS A 147 -7.69 -0.80 5.55
CA HIS A 147 -7.28 0.53 5.14
C HIS A 147 -7.07 0.54 3.64
N LEU A 148 -7.51 1.58 2.96
CA LEU A 148 -7.18 1.84 1.56
C LEU A 148 -6.44 3.17 1.48
N LEU A 149 -5.17 3.10 1.13
CA LEU A 149 -4.28 4.23 1.05
C LEU A 149 -4.03 4.58 -0.41
N LEU A 150 -4.26 5.81 -0.79
CA LEU A 150 -3.99 6.33 -2.14
C LEU A 150 -3.06 7.53 -2.05
N GLY A 151 -2.13 7.62 -2.96
CA GLY A 151 -1.22 8.77 -2.98
C GLY A 151 -0.17 8.70 -4.07
N ALA A 152 0.91 9.44 -3.83
CA ALA A 152 2.01 9.57 -4.76
C ALA A 152 3.34 9.63 -4.00
N GLY A 153 4.42 9.33 -4.71
CA GLY A 153 5.75 9.39 -4.15
C GLY A 153 6.82 9.71 -5.17
N LEU A 154 7.99 9.95 -4.64
CA LEU A 154 9.21 10.19 -5.39
C LEU A 154 10.19 9.05 -5.16
N VAL A 155 10.96 8.73 -6.18
CA VAL A 155 12.04 7.74 -6.15
C VAL A 155 13.34 8.44 -6.48
N GLN A 156 14.36 8.20 -5.68
CA GLN A 156 15.70 8.69 -5.89
C GLN A 156 16.68 7.50 -5.92
N PRO A 157 17.32 7.20 -7.06
CA PRO A 157 18.40 6.23 -7.11
C PRO A 157 19.55 6.65 -6.17
N ILE A 158 20.11 5.67 -5.43
CA ILE A 158 21.22 5.90 -4.51
C ILE A 158 22.51 5.33 -5.13
N ALA A 159 22.52 4.01 -5.34
CA ALA A 159 23.67 3.30 -5.88
C ALA A 159 23.26 1.97 -6.51
N GLY A 160 23.84 1.65 -7.66
CA GLY A 160 23.55 0.40 -8.38
C GLY A 160 22.06 0.23 -8.66
N ASN A 161 21.46 -0.83 -8.14
CA ASN A 161 20.05 -1.14 -8.30
C ASN A 161 19.19 -0.76 -7.07
N THR A 162 19.74 0.09 -6.19
CA THR A 162 19.09 0.53 -4.93
C THR A 162 18.57 1.94 -5.07
N SER A 163 17.35 2.15 -4.64
CA SER A 163 16.67 3.45 -4.63
C SER A 163 16.06 3.73 -3.26
N PHE A 164 16.04 5.00 -2.88
CA PHE A 164 15.22 5.52 -1.79
C PHE A 164 13.89 6.00 -2.36
N TYR A 165 12.81 5.83 -1.62
CA TYR A 165 11.53 6.44 -1.97
C TYR A 165 10.91 7.18 -0.79
N LEU A 166 10.18 8.24 -1.11
CA LEU A 166 9.34 9.00 -0.19
C LEU A 166 7.94 9.10 -0.78
N GLN A 167 6.91 8.88 0.03
CA GLN A 167 5.52 8.93 -0.45
C GLN A 167 4.60 9.61 0.55
N VAL A 168 3.54 10.20 0.03
CA VAL A 168 2.45 10.81 0.78
C VAL A 168 1.16 10.08 0.39
N LEU A 169 0.49 9.53 1.39
CA LEU A 169 -0.71 8.71 1.23
C LEU A 169 -1.85 9.30 2.02
N PHE A 170 -3.07 9.08 1.54
CA PHE A 170 -4.32 9.44 2.20
C PHE A 170 -5.18 8.20 2.39
N GLU A 171 -5.72 8.03 3.57
CA GLU A 171 -6.69 6.96 3.81
C GLU A 171 -8.05 7.35 3.24
N VAL A 172 -8.66 6.44 2.46
CA VAL A 172 -9.93 6.67 1.74
C VAL A 172 -11.10 5.94 2.37
N LEU A 173 -10.88 4.80 3.03
CA LEU A 173 -11.97 4.01 3.66
C LEU A 173 -12.52 4.68 4.90
N GLN A 174 -11.68 5.39 5.66
CA GLN A 174 -12.07 6.09 6.90
C GLN A 174 -12.84 5.18 7.88
N ASP A 175 -12.39 3.92 8.05
CA ASP A 175 -12.98 3.01 9.04
C ASP A 175 -12.87 3.65 10.43
N PRO A 176 -13.94 3.68 11.24
CA PRO A 176 -13.91 4.29 12.58
C PRO A 176 -12.86 3.70 13.54
N ASN A 177 -12.44 2.45 13.31
CA ASN A 177 -11.40 1.80 14.10
C ASN A 177 -10.00 1.98 13.51
N SER A 178 -9.89 2.69 12.38
CA SER A 178 -8.60 2.96 11.74
C SER A 178 -7.81 3.99 12.53
N TYR A 179 -6.50 3.75 12.69
CA TYR A 179 -5.59 4.76 13.24
C TYR A 179 -5.47 6.01 12.36
N TYR A 180 -5.78 5.87 11.08
CA TYR A 180 -5.64 6.93 10.09
C TYR A 180 -6.94 7.70 9.86
N ALA A 181 -8.08 7.23 10.43
CA ALA A 181 -9.37 7.87 10.26
C ALA A 181 -9.34 9.31 10.79
N GLY A 182 -9.74 10.25 9.95
CA GLY A 182 -9.74 11.68 10.29
C GLY A 182 -8.35 12.32 10.41
N GLN A 183 -7.28 11.56 10.14
CA GLN A 183 -5.93 12.10 10.13
C GLN A 183 -5.58 12.73 8.77
N GLY A 184 -4.56 13.58 8.78
CA GLY A 184 -3.99 14.18 7.60
C GLY A 184 -3.18 13.19 6.76
N PRO A 185 -2.37 13.68 5.81
CA PRO A 185 -1.56 12.85 4.95
C PRO A 185 -0.53 12.04 5.76
N ILE A 186 -0.38 10.78 5.38
CA ILE A 186 0.61 9.85 5.92
C ILE A 186 1.87 10.00 5.08
N VAL A 187 2.97 10.42 5.70
CA VAL A 187 4.27 10.51 5.04
C VAL A 187 5.09 9.28 5.42
N SER A 188 5.55 8.55 4.44
CA SER A 188 6.38 7.36 4.65
C SER A 188 7.48 7.25 3.62
N GLY A 189 8.54 6.52 3.95
CA GLY A 189 9.67 6.31 3.07
C GLY A 189 10.34 4.97 3.33
N GLY A 190 11.18 4.57 2.39
CA GLY A 190 11.91 3.32 2.49
C GLY A 190 12.95 3.15 1.40
N VAL A 191 13.54 1.97 1.39
CA VAL A 191 14.57 1.58 0.43
C VAL A 191 14.06 0.41 -0.40
N GLY A 192 14.37 0.42 -1.69
CA GLY A 192 14.07 -0.68 -2.61
C GLY A 192 15.29 -1.10 -3.42
N VAL A 193 15.39 -2.39 -3.69
CA VAL A 193 16.40 -3.00 -4.56
C VAL A 193 15.72 -3.65 -5.74
N GLY A 194 16.17 -3.36 -6.94
CA GLY A 194 15.51 -3.79 -8.18
C GLY A 194 14.38 -2.89 -8.65
N PHE A 195 14.24 -1.78 -8.01
CA PHE A 195 13.11 -0.85 -8.08
C PHE A 195 13.27 0.17 -9.21
#